data_6d4bc6e0e43ddfb82488c4d8f3b4b002
#
_entry.id   6d4bc6e0e43ddfb82488c4d8f3b4b002
#
_cell.length_a   1.000
_cell.length_b   1.000
_cell.length_c   1.000
_cell.angle_alpha   90.00
_cell.angle_beta   90.00
_cell.angle_gamma   90.00
#
_symmetry.space_group_name_H-M   'P 1'
#
loop_
_entity.id
_entity.type
_entity.pdbx_description
1 polymer ?
#
loop_
_entity_poly.entity_id
_entity_poly.type
_entity_poly.pdbx_seq_one_letter_code
_entity_poly.pdbx_strand_id
1 'polypeptide(L)'
;MHHSAKDNYVHLTTTPVPRLITSLAVPTIISMLVTSFYNMADTYFVGKINTQSTAAVGIVFSVMSIIQAVGFFFGHGSGNYISRKLGAQETESAEKMASTGFFFALFIGAALAVLGLLFLTPLSLALGSTPTILPYTERYLGIILLGTPFMTASLVLNNQIRFQGNAAYAMVGIVSGAVINVVLAPILIFVCDMGISGAALATVVSQICSFILLLYMGRRGGNIRIRYRNFTPTLAFIKEIIGGGTPSLTRQGLASVATILLNVAAGAYGDAAIAGMSIVTRISMFINAFLIGFGQGFQPVCGFNYGAGLYARVRQGFWFCVKVGFFFLLVCAVAGMGYAEEIVSIFRKGDPAVVATGAAALRWQFITYPLGAWIVVSNMMLQTIRKPVRATILSSARQGLFFIPLIFILPYFLGLKGVEMCQAASDMLTFFLAIPLTCGVLAEMKRKEAEQLQQRQS
;
A
#
# COMPACT_ATOMS: atom_id res chain seq x y z
N MET A 1 1.19 -22.08 -20.43
CA MET A 1 1.93 -23.04 -19.61
C MET A 1 1.17 -23.26 -18.32
N HIS A 2 0.72 -24.50 -18.05
CA HIS A 2 0.09 -24.84 -16.76
C HIS A 2 1.20 -25.07 -15.74
N HIS A 3 1.58 -24.01 -14.99
CA HIS A 3 2.41 -24.21 -13.80
C HIS A 3 1.56 -24.85 -12.70
N SER A 4 2.01 -25.97 -12.17
CA SER A 4 1.40 -26.59 -10.99
C SER A 4 1.91 -25.88 -9.73
N ALA A 5 1.22 -26.06 -8.59
CA ALA A 5 1.68 -25.53 -7.30
C ALA A 5 3.09 -26.05 -6.94
N LYS A 6 3.44 -27.24 -7.40
CA LYS A 6 4.77 -27.85 -7.24
C LYS A 6 5.84 -27.12 -8.07
N ASP A 7 5.49 -26.70 -9.30
CA ASP A 7 6.40 -25.92 -10.15
C ASP A 7 6.68 -24.54 -9.55
N ASN A 8 5.66 -23.89 -8.96
CA ASN A 8 5.83 -22.63 -8.25
C ASN A 8 6.75 -22.77 -7.03
N TYR A 9 6.60 -23.86 -6.26
CA TYR A 9 7.49 -24.12 -5.11
C TYR A 9 8.95 -24.23 -5.56
N VAL A 10 9.23 -25.09 -6.56
CA VAL A 10 10.58 -25.27 -7.10
C VAL A 10 11.11 -23.93 -7.62
N HIS A 11 10.33 -23.19 -8.40
CA HIS A 11 10.72 -21.89 -8.93
C HIS A 11 11.12 -20.91 -7.83
N LEU A 12 10.30 -20.77 -6.78
CA LEU A 12 10.51 -19.81 -5.69
C LEU A 12 11.65 -20.19 -4.73
N THR A 13 12.00 -21.49 -4.66
CA THR A 13 13.04 -21.97 -3.73
C THR A 13 14.39 -22.27 -4.40
N THR A 14 14.44 -22.42 -5.72
CA THR A 14 15.70 -22.77 -6.43
C THR A 14 16.23 -21.68 -7.34
N THR A 15 15.37 -20.84 -7.93
CA THR A 15 15.81 -19.73 -8.81
C THR A 15 16.73 -18.77 -8.05
N PRO A 16 17.79 -18.22 -8.69
CA PRO A 16 18.64 -17.20 -8.07
C PRO A 16 17.83 -16.03 -7.52
N VAL A 17 18.06 -15.69 -6.25
CA VAL A 17 17.23 -14.74 -5.50
C VAL A 17 17.10 -13.37 -6.17
N PRO A 18 18.17 -12.74 -6.70
CA PRO A 18 18.05 -11.44 -7.38
C PRO A 18 17.14 -11.49 -8.61
N ARG A 19 17.28 -12.53 -9.44
CA ARG A 19 16.44 -12.71 -10.64
C ARG A 19 14.98 -12.96 -10.27
N LEU A 20 14.75 -13.76 -9.23
CA LEU A 20 13.42 -14.08 -8.74
C LEU A 20 12.71 -12.82 -8.20
N ILE A 21 13.37 -12.06 -7.34
CA ILE A 21 12.81 -10.82 -6.78
C ILE A 21 12.50 -9.82 -7.90
N THR A 22 13.42 -9.62 -8.84
CA THR A 22 13.19 -8.70 -9.96
C THR A 22 11.99 -9.11 -10.81
N SER A 23 11.83 -10.40 -11.10
CA SER A 23 10.70 -10.90 -11.90
C SER A 23 9.34 -10.70 -11.22
N LEU A 24 9.28 -10.72 -9.88
CA LEU A 24 8.07 -10.47 -9.12
C LEU A 24 7.86 -8.98 -8.80
N ALA A 25 8.95 -8.22 -8.66
CA ALA A 25 8.90 -6.80 -8.36
C ALA A 25 8.42 -5.97 -9.56
N VAL A 26 8.85 -6.28 -10.78
CA VAL A 26 8.45 -5.51 -11.98
C VAL A 26 6.94 -5.44 -12.14
N PRO A 27 6.17 -6.54 -12.14
CA PRO A 27 4.71 -6.47 -12.21
C PRO A 27 4.09 -5.67 -11.05
N THR A 28 4.66 -5.80 -9.85
CA THR A 28 4.13 -5.13 -8.67
C THR A 28 4.38 -3.62 -8.71
N ILE A 29 5.58 -3.20 -9.16
CA ILE A 29 5.91 -1.79 -9.38
C ILE A 29 4.97 -1.19 -10.42
N ILE A 30 4.75 -1.88 -11.55
CA ILE A 30 3.82 -1.44 -12.59
C ILE A 30 2.43 -1.25 -11.99
N SER A 31 1.94 -2.22 -11.20
CA SER A 31 0.63 -2.11 -10.54
C SER A 31 0.54 -0.88 -9.63
N MET A 32 1.57 -0.60 -8.84
CA MET A 32 1.60 0.56 -7.93
C MET A 32 1.63 1.88 -8.70
N LEU A 33 2.45 1.98 -9.75
CA LEU A 33 2.52 3.18 -10.59
C LEU A 33 1.21 3.41 -11.34
N VAL A 34 0.62 2.37 -11.94
CA VAL A 34 -0.66 2.47 -12.64
C VAL A 34 -1.78 2.89 -11.69
N THR A 35 -1.79 2.38 -10.45
CA THR A 35 -2.75 2.82 -9.43
C THR A 35 -2.59 4.30 -9.09
N SER A 36 -1.36 4.79 -8.99
CA SER A 36 -1.08 6.21 -8.74
C SER A 36 -1.56 7.09 -9.91
N PHE A 37 -1.28 6.68 -11.15
CA PHE A 37 -1.77 7.40 -12.34
C PHE A 37 -3.30 7.39 -12.45
N TYR A 38 -3.93 6.26 -12.17
CA TYR A 38 -5.38 6.15 -12.14
C TYR A 38 -6.02 7.13 -11.16
N ASN A 39 -5.52 7.21 -9.92
CA ASN A 39 -6.03 8.15 -8.92
C ASN A 39 -5.88 9.62 -9.37
N MET A 40 -4.79 9.93 -10.07
CA MET A 40 -4.59 11.28 -10.64
C MET A 40 -5.57 11.58 -11.78
N ALA A 41 -5.78 10.62 -12.68
CA ALA A 41 -6.71 10.77 -13.78
C ALA A 41 -8.16 10.96 -13.31
N ASP A 42 -8.58 10.19 -12.30
CA ASP A 42 -9.90 10.31 -11.69
C ASP A 42 -10.12 11.71 -11.09
N THR A 43 -9.15 12.19 -10.31
CA THR A 43 -9.17 13.56 -9.76
C THR A 43 -9.23 14.63 -10.86
N TYR A 44 -8.51 14.44 -11.96
CA TYR A 44 -8.51 15.36 -13.09
C TYR A 44 -9.88 15.43 -13.77
N PHE A 45 -10.51 14.28 -14.05
CA PHE A 45 -11.84 14.25 -14.69
C PHE A 45 -12.93 14.86 -13.80
N VAL A 46 -12.93 14.53 -12.50
CA VAL A 46 -13.86 15.12 -11.54
C VAL A 46 -13.66 16.63 -11.40
N GLY A 47 -12.40 17.08 -11.45
CA GLY A 47 -12.05 18.50 -11.38
C GLY A 47 -12.64 19.35 -12.53
N LYS A 48 -13.01 18.71 -13.64
CA LYS A 48 -13.68 19.36 -14.78
C LYS A 48 -15.20 19.48 -14.67
N ILE A 49 -15.82 18.82 -13.68
CA ILE A 49 -17.27 18.89 -13.49
C ILE A 49 -17.66 20.22 -12.83
N ASN A 50 -17.34 20.36 -11.57
CA ASN A 50 -17.52 21.58 -10.76
C ASN A 50 -16.73 21.48 -9.44
N THR A 51 -16.68 22.59 -8.69
CA THR A 51 -15.96 22.66 -7.42
C THR A 51 -16.58 21.74 -6.35
N GLN A 52 -17.90 21.64 -6.30
CA GLN A 52 -18.62 20.83 -5.32
C GLN A 52 -18.33 19.33 -5.52
N SER A 53 -18.29 18.86 -6.77
CA SER A 53 -17.92 17.48 -7.09
C SER A 53 -16.48 17.16 -6.68
N THR A 54 -15.56 18.08 -6.94
CA THR A 54 -14.15 17.93 -6.53
C THR A 54 -14.02 17.84 -5.02
N ALA A 55 -14.73 18.72 -4.28
CA ALA A 55 -14.77 18.69 -2.82
C ALA A 55 -15.39 17.39 -2.29
N ALA A 56 -16.49 16.93 -2.88
CA ALA A 56 -17.15 15.68 -2.50
C ALA A 56 -16.23 14.46 -2.65
N VAL A 57 -15.52 14.34 -3.77
CA VAL A 57 -14.53 13.25 -3.98
C VAL A 57 -13.40 13.33 -2.96
N GLY A 58 -12.91 14.53 -2.65
CA GLY A 58 -11.91 14.74 -1.60
C GLY A 58 -12.38 14.27 -0.22
N ILE A 59 -13.62 14.54 0.15
CA ILE A 59 -14.25 14.11 1.40
C ILE A 59 -14.39 12.58 1.44
N VAL A 60 -14.88 11.97 0.37
CA VAL A 60 -15.10 10.51 0.27
C VAL A 60 -13.78 9.73 0.20
N PHE A 61 -12.68 10.38 -0.20
CA PHE A 61 -11.35 9.74 -0.26
C PHE A 61 -10.95 9.10 1.09
N SER A 62 -11.34 9.70 2.22
CA SER A 62 -11.10 9.12 3.55
C SER A 62 -11.78 7.77 3.75
N VAL A 63 -13.03 7.62 3.27
CA VAL A 63 -13.75 6.33 3.30
C VAL A 63 -13.09 5.32 2.38
N MET A 64 -12.68 5.73 1.18
CA MET A 64 -11.95 4.86 0.25
C MET A 64 -10.62 4.38 0.86
N SER A 65 -9.93 5.23 1.61
CA SER A 65 -8.71 4.85 2.34
C SER A 65 -8.97 3.80 3.42
N ILE A 66 -10.10 3.88 4.12
CA ILE A 66 -10.54 2.86 5.09
C ILE A 66 -10.83 1.53 4.38
N ILE A 67 -11.56 1.58 3.26
CA ILE A 67 -11.85 0.38 2.45
C ILE A 67 -10.55 -0.29 1.98
N GLN A 68 -9.59 0.50 1.51
CA GLN A 68 -8.27 0.00 1.12
C GLN A 68 -7.51 -0.58 2.31
N ALA A 69 -7.54 0.07 3.46
CA ALA A 69 -6.89 -0.41 4.69
C ALA A 69 -7.44 -1.77 5.13
N VAL A 70 -8.76 -1.96 5.05
CA VAL A 70 -9.42 -3.26 5.32
C VAL A 70 -8.97 -4.31 4.30
N GLY A 71 -8.94 -3.97 3.01
CA GLY A 71 -8.46 -4.86 1.95
C GLY A 71 -7.00 -5.29 2.16
N PHE A 72 -6.12 -4.36 2.52
CA PHE A 72 -4.71 -4.67 2.83
C PHE A 72 -4.55 -5.44 4.14
N PHE A 73 -5.38 -5.18 5.14
CA PHE A 73 -5.37 -5.92 6.40
C PHE A 73 -5.61 -7.41 6.17
N PHE A 74 -6.70 -7.76 5.49
CA PHE A 74 -7.00 -9.16 5.18
C PHE A 74 -6.07 -9.73 4.11
N GLY A 75 -5.68 -8.93 3.12
CA GLY A 75 -4.81 -9.32 2.02
C GLY A 75 -3.40 -9.67 2.48
N HIS A 76 -2.75 -8.81 3.26
CA HIS A 76 -1.44 -9.09 3.83
C HIS A 76 -1.51 -10.09 4.98
N GLY A 77 -2.54 -10.03 5.82
CA GLY A 77 -2.74 -10.97 6.91
C GLY A 77 -2.81 -12.41 6.43
N SER A 78 -3.69 -12.68 5.45
CA SER A 78 -3.79 -14.02 4.84
C SER A 78 -2.62 -14.35 3.91
N GLY A 79 -2.17 -13.41 3.09
CA GLY A 79 -1.13 -13.63 2.09
C GLY A 79 0.22 -14.02 2.70
N ASN A 80 0.64 -13.35 3.77
CA ASN A 80 1.87 -13.69 4.48
C ASN A 80 1.83 -15.13 5.05
N TYR A 81 0.69 -15.54 5.58
CA TYR A 81 0.49 -16.92 6.05
C TYR A 81 0.54 -17.92 4.90
N ILE A 82 -0.17 -17.63 3.80
CA ILE A 82 -0.21 -18.48 2.60
C ILE A 82 1.20 -18.72 2.08
N SER A 83 2.01 -17.67 1.89
CA SER A 83 3.37 -17.83 1.35
C SER A 83 4.26 -18.68 2.25
N ARG A 84 4.19 -18.53 3.58
CA ARG A 84 4.93 -19.38 4.51
C ARG A 84 4.48 -20.84 4.48
N LYS A 85 3.16 -21.08 4.44
CA LYS A 85 2.60 -22.43 4.43
C LYS A 85 2.87 -23.16 3.12
N LEU A 86 2.82 -22.47 1.99
CA LEU A 86 3.23 -23.04 0.70
C LEU A 86 4.74 -23.35 0.68
N GLY A 87 5.57 -22.49 1.30
CA GLY A 87 6.98 -22.77 1.50
C GLY A 87 7.24 -23.98 2.39
N ALA A 88 6.43 -24.22 3.40
CA ALA A 88 6.45 -25.42 4.24
C ALA A 88 5.75 -26.64 3.60
N GLN A 89 5.23 -26.53 2.37
CA GLN A 89 4.45 -27.54 1.65
C GLN A 89 3.14 -27.94 2.34
N GLU A 90 2.60 -27.10 3.23
CA GLU A 90 1.31 -27.29 3.90
C GLU A 90 0.17 -26.63 3.09
N THR A 91 -0.13 -27.18 1.92
CA THR A 91 -1.09 -26.60 0.95
C THR A 91 -2.51 -26.51 1.52
N GLU A 92 -2.96 -27.50 2.30
CA GLU A 92 -4.31 -27.49 2.88
C GLU A 92 -4.51 -26.29 3.82
N SER A 93 -3.54 -26.00 4.69
CA SER A 93 -3.58 -24.84 5.58
C SER A 93 -3.61 -23.53 4.79
N ALA A 94 -2.86 -23.45 3.69
CA ALA A 94 -2.84 -22.29 2.80
C ALA A 94 -4.20 -22.09 2.10
N GLU A 95 -4.84 -23.16 1.63
CA GLU A 95 -6.17 -23.10 1.01
C GLU A 95 -7.27 -22.64 1.97
N LYS A 96 -7.25 -23.15 3.21
CA LYS A 96 -8.18 -22.72 4.26
C LYS A 96 -8.00 -21.25 4.60
N MET A 97 -6.75 -20.79 4.73
CA MET A 97 -6.46 -19.38 5.01
C MET A 97 -6.88 -18.48 3.84
N ALA A 98 -6.63 -18.88 2.60
CA ALA A 98 -7.01 -18.10 1.43
C ALA A 98 -8.51 -17.85 1.37
N SER A 99 -9.31 -18.91 1.55
CA SER A 99 -10.77 -18.79 1.60
C SER A 99 -11.25 -17.99 2.81
N THR A 100 -10.65 -18.21 3.98
CA THR A 100 -11.03 -17.49 5.21
C THR A 100 -10.75 -16.00 5.09
N GLY A 101 -9.58 -15.60 4.64
CA GLY A 101 -9.24 -14.19 4.44
C GLY A 101 -10.11 -13.51 3.40
N PHE A 102 -10.41 -14.20 2.29
CA PHE A 102 -11.29 -13.69 1.25
C PHE A 102 -12.72 -13.45 1.75
N PHE A 103 -13.33 -14.45 2.38
CA PHE A 103 -14.71 -14.31 2.85
C PHE A 103 -14.84 -13.31 3.99
N PHE A 104 -13.87 -13.22 4.91
CA PHE A 104 -13.89 -12.16 5.92
C PHE A 104 -13.84 -10.77 5.28
N ALA A 105 -12.98 -10.54 4.30
CA ALA A 105 -12.92 -9.25 3.62
C ALA A 105 -14.23 -8.93 2.88
N LEU A 106 -14.83 -9.93 2.23
CA LEU A 106 -16.12 -9.78 1.54
C LEU A 106 -17.25 -9.43 2.54
N PHE A 107 -17.31 -10.12 3.67
CA PHE A 107 -18.34 -9.87 4.70
C PHE A 107 -18.14 -8.53 5.40
N ILE A 108 -16.92 -8.17 5.75
CA ILE A 108 -16.62 -6.85 6.34
C ILE A 108 -16.87 -5.74 5.32
N GLY A 109 -16.50 -5.93 4.07
CA GLY A 109 -16.82 -4.99 2.99
C GLY A 109 -18.33 -4.82 2.79
N ALA A 110 -19.11 -5.91 2.85
CA ALA A 110 -20.55 -5.87 2.80
C ALA A 110 -21.15 -5.17 4.04
N ALA A 111 -20.63 -5.45 5.22
CA ALA A 111 -21.06 -4.76 6.45
C ALA A 111 -20.78 -3.25 6.39
N LEU A 112 -19.60 -2.84 5.91
CA LEU A 112 -19.27 -1.43 5.70
C LEU A 112 -20.21 -0.77 4.68
N ALA A 113 -20.56 -1.49 3.60
CA ALA A 113 -21.50 -1.01 2.59
C ALA A 113 -22.91 -0.80 3.20
N VAL A 114 -23.43 -1.79 3.91
CA VAL A 114 -24.76 -1.73 4.54
C VAL A 114 -24.81 -0.63 5.58
N LEU A 115 -23.84 -0.58 6.50
CA LEU A 115 -23.79 0.45 7.55
C LEU A 115 -23.61 1.84 6.94
N GLY A 116 -22.73 1.99 5.95
CA GLY A 116 -22.50 3.26 5.26
C GLY A 116 -23.75 3.76 4.53
N LEU A 117 -24.50 2.87 3.90
CA LEU A 117 -25.75 3.21 3.21
C LEU A 117 -26.88 3.55 4.19
N LEU A 118 -27.00 2.82 5.30
CA LEU A 118 -28.00 3.10 6.34
C LEU A 118 -27.76 4.48 7.01
N PHE A 119 -26.51 4.86 7.17
CA PHE A 119 -26.10 6.12 7.80
C PHE A 119 -25.46 7.10 6.80
N LEU A 120 -25.91 7.09 5.54
CA LEU A 120 -25.28 7.85 4.45
C LEU A 120 -25.20 9.35 4.74
N THR A 121 -26.31 9.98 5.13
CA THR A 121 -26.36 11.40 5.44
C THR A 121 -25.55 11.76 6.69
N PRO A 122 -25.73 11.09 7.85
CA PRO A 122 -24.90 11.34 9.03
C PRO A 122 -23.40 11.14 8.76
N LEU A 123 -23.04 10.10 8.00
CA LEU A 123 -21.66 9.83 7.63
C LEU A 123 -21.09 10.96 6.76
N SER A 124 -21.83 11.39 5.73
CA SER A 124 -21.41 12.47 4.85
C SER A 124 -21.17 13.78 5.61
N LEU A 125 -22.05 14.10 6.57
CA LEU A 125 -21.89 15.28 7.44
C LEU A 125 -20.69 15.14 8.38
N ALA A 126 -20.51 13.96 9.00
CA ALA A 126 -19.37 13.69 9.88
C ALA A 126 -18.03 13.76 9.14
N LEU A 127 -18.01 13.47 7.84
CA LEU A 127 -16.83 13.61 6.97
C LEU A 127 -16.52 15.07 6.59
N GLY A 128 -17.40 16.02 6.94
CA GLY A 128 -17.18 17.45 6.72
C GLY A 128 -17.92 18.03 5.51
N SER A 129 -18.97 17.36 5.00
CA SER A 129 -19.80 17.93 3.94
C SER A 129 -20.59 19.15 4.42
N THR A 130 -20.49 20.22 3.65
CA THR A 130 -21.35 21.40 3.83
C THR A 130 -22.71 21.18 3.15
N PRO A 131 -23.76 21.97 3.48
CA PRO A 131 -25.08 21.83 2.83
C PRO A 131 -25.05 21.88 1.31
N THR A 132 -24.11 22.62 0.72
CA THR A 132 -23.93 22.74 -0.74
C THR A 132 -23.21 21.54 -1.36
N ILE A 133 -22.33 20.87 -0.62
CA ILE A 133 -21.55 19.71 -1.07
C ILE A 133 -22.29 18.41 -0.77
N LEU A 134 -23.14 18.36 0.24
CA LEU A 134 -23.82 17.17 0.74
C LEU A 134 -24.51 16.34 -0.37
N PRO A 135 -25.29 16.91 -1.30
CA PRO A 135 -25.95 16.11 -2.35
C PRO A 135 -24.93 15.40 -3.26
N TYR A 136 -23.79 16.02 -3.53
CA TYR A 136 -22.72 15.44 -4.33
C TYR A 136 -22.00 14.32 -3.56
N THR A 137 -21.73 14.53 -2.28
CA THR A 137 -21.11 13.53 -1.40
C THR A 137 -21.99 12.30 -1.29
N GLU A 138 -23.28 12.45 -1.03
CA GLU A 138 -24.22 11.34 -0.91
C GLU A 138 -24.34 10.52 -2.19
N ARG A 139 -24.42 11.18 -3.35
CA ARG A 139 -24.47 10.50 -4.67
C ARG A 139 -23.20 9.71 -4.92
N TYR A 140 -22.04 10.31 -4.71
CA TYR A 140 -20.76 9.66 -4.94
C TYR A 140 -20.52 8.53 -3.94
N LEU A 141 -20.63 8.82 -2.65
CA LEU A 141 -20.42 7.85 -1.57
C LEU A 141 -21.41 6.68 -1.65
N GLY A 142 -22.68 6.94 -1.92
CA GLY A 142 -23.71 5.89 -2.03
C GLY A 142 -23.36 4.86 -3.11
N ILE A 143 -22.89 5.30 -4.27
CA ILE A 143 -22.47 4.40 -5.36
C ILE A 143 -21.17 3.67 -4.97
N ILE A 144 -20.18 4.36 -4.41
CA ILE A 144 -18.91 3.74 -3.96
C ILE A 144 -19.16 2.64 -2.91
N LEU A 145 -20.08 2.87 -1.97
CA LEU A 145 -20.42 1.90 -0.94
C LEU A 145 -21.01 0.61 -1.52
N LEU A 146 -21.78 0.69 -2.60
CA LEU A 146 -22.28 -0.51 -3.30
C LEU A 146 -21.14 -1.37 -3.87
N GLY A 147 -20.04 -0.74 -4.29
CA GLY A 147 -18.85 -1.43 -4.78
C GLY A 147 -17.90 -1.93 -3.69
N THR A 148 -18.06 -1.51 -2.45
CA THR A 148 -17.13 -1.79 -1.34
C THR A 148 -16.83 -3.28 -1.13
N PRO A 149 -17.79 -4.21 -1.14
CA PRO A 149 -17.50 -5.64 -0.99
C PRO A 149 -16.56 -6.17 -2.08
N PHE A 150 -16.76 -5.72 -3.31
CA PHE A 150 -15.92 -6.12 -4.46
C PHE A 150 -14.53 -5.48 -4.39
N MET A 151 -14.44 -4.24 -3.90
CA MET A 151 -13.16 -3.54 -3.72
C MET A 151 -12.29 -4.22 -2.67
N THR A 152 -12.85 -4.53 -1.49
CA THR A 152 -12.12 -5.24 -0.42
C THR A 152 -11.69 -6.64 -0.85
N ALA A 153 -12.60 -7.41 -1.46
CA ALA A 153 -12.33 -8.76 -1.94
C ALA A 153 -11.30 -8.77 -3.09
N SER A 154 -11.35 -7.79 -4.00
CA SER A 154 -10.38 -7.61 -5.08
C SER A 154 -8.97 -7.37 -4.55
N LEU A 155 -8.81 -6.50 -3.55
CA LEU A 155 -7.53 -6.25 -2.90
C LEU A 155 -6.97 -7.49 -2.20
N VAL A 156 -7.82 -8.29 -1.57
CA VAL A 156 -7.40 -9.55 -0.94
C VAL A 156 -6.96 -10.55 -1.98
N LEU A 157 -7.73 -10.76 -3.05
CA LEU A 157 -7.35 -11.65 -4.15
C LEU A 157 -6.03 -11.25 -4.79
N ASN A 158 -5.86 -9.97 -5.07
CA ASN A 158 -4.61 -9.43 -5.62
C ASN A 158 -3.41 -9.78 -4.74
N ASN A 159 -3.51 -9.51 -3.43
CA ASN A 159 -2.45 -9.82 -2.49
C ASN A 159 -2.21 -11.33 -2.38
N GLN A 160 -3.26 -12.13 -2.26
CA GLN A 160 -3.13 -13.60 -2.14
C GLN A 160 -2.49 -14.23 -3.39
N ILE A 161 -2.85 -13.80 -4.60
CA ILE A 161 -2.24 -14.27 -5.86
C ILE A 161 -0.76 -13.88 -5.89
N ARG A 162 -0.42 -12.66 -5.51
CA ARG A 162 0.95 -12.17 -5.44
C ARG A 162 1.79 -12.95 -4.43
N PHE A 163 1.25 -13.22 -3.23
CA PHE A 163 1.94 -14.00 -2.21
C PHE A 163 2.14 -15.48 -2.56
N GLN A 164 1.44 -15.97 -3.56
CA GLN A 164 1.68 -17.30 -4.16
C GLN A 164 2.80 -17.29 -5.22
N GLY A 165 3.44 -16.13 -5.45
CA GLY A 165 4.51 -15.99 -6.45
C GLY A 165 4.01 -15.63 -7.85
N ASN A 166 2.73 -15.34 -8.03
CA ASN A 166 2.12 -15.04 -9.32
C ASN A 166 1.81 -13.53 -9.50
N ALA A 167 2.82 -12.67 -9.27
CA ALA A 167 2.66 -11.22 -9.33
C ALA A 167 2.15 -10.71 -10.69
N ALA A 168 2.48 -11.38 -11.79
CA ALA A 168 1.98 -11.02 -13.12
C ALA A 168 0.46 -11.18 -13.25
N TYR A 169 -0.11 -12.26 -12.71
CA TYR A 169 -1.57 -12.44 -12.69
C TYR A 169 -2.27 -11.40 -11.81
N ALA A 170 -1.67 -11.05 -10.67
CA ALA A 170 -2.15 -10.00 -9.79
C ALA A 170 -2.13 -8.63 -10.50
N MET A 171 -1.06 -8.33 -11.23
CA MET A 171 -0.92 -7.10 -12.03
C MET A 171 -2.02 -6.98 -13.09
N VAL A 172 -2.29 -8.04 -13.84
CA VAL A 172 -3.32 -8.02 -14.89
C VAL A 172 -4.68 -7.57 -14.32
N GLY A 173 -5.07 -8.05 -13.14
CA GLY A 173 -6.33 -7.64 -12.51
C GLY A 173 -6.38 -6.15 -12.18
N ILE A 174 -5.34 -5.61 -11.55
CA ILE A 174 -5.29 -4.18 -11.15
C ILE A 174 -5.18 -3.27 -12.38
N VAL A 175 -4.26 -3.58 -13.30
CA VAL A 175 -4.01 -2.74 -14.48
C VAL A 175 -5.24 -2.70 -15.36
N SER A 176 -5.92 -3.83 -15.58
CA SER A 176 -7.17 -3.86 -16.35
C SER A 176 -8.27 -3.01 -15.72
N GLY A 177 -8.44 -3.09 -14.39
CA GLY A 177 -9.38 -2.22 -13.68
C GLY A 177 -9.07 -0.73 -13.85
N ALA A 178 -7.79 -0.36 -13.73
CA ALA A 178 -7.35 1.02 -13.91
C ALA A 178 -7.59 1.53 -15.34
N VAL A 179 -7.26 0.72 -16.36
CA VAL A 179 -7.50 1.06 -17.76
C VAL A 179 -9.00 1.23 -18.05
N ILE A 180 -9.82 0.30 -17.57
CA ILE A 180 -11.29 0.40 -17.72
C ILE A 180 -11.80 1.69 -17.07
N ASN A 181 -11.33 2.04 -15.89
CA ASN A 181 -11.77 3.28 -15.23
C ASN A 181 -11.37 4.53 -16.03
N VAL A 182 -10.11 4.64 -16.46
CA VAL A 182 -9.62 5.80 -17.22
C VAL A 182 -10.37 6.00 -18.52
N VAL A 183 -10.82 4.91 -19.16
CA VAL A 183 -11.65 4.97 -20.38
C VAL A 183 -13.12 5.26 -20.06
N LEU A 184 -13.67 4.60 -19.05
CA LEU A 184 -15.10 4.66 -18.73
C LEU A 184 -15.49 5.97 -18.02
N ALA A 185 -14.62 6.52 -17.18
CA ALA A 185 -14.91 7.73 -16.42
C ALA A 185 -15.28 8.93 -17.31
N PRO A 186 -14.48 9.34 -18.31
CA PRO A 186 -14.88 10.46 -19.18
C PRO A 186 -16.16 10.17 -19.99
N ILE A 187 -16.41 8.91 -20.37
CA ILE A 187 -17.63 8.54 -21.10
C ILE A 187 -18.86 8.74 -20.20
N LEU A 188 -18.86 8.21 -18.99
CA LEU A 188 -19.98 8.33 -18.08
C LEU A 188 -20.16 9.77 -17.56
N ILE A 189 -19.06 10.49 -17.30
CA ILE A 189 -19.12 11.86 -16.80
C ILE A 189 -19.64 12.82 -17.85
N PHE A 190 -19.06 12.81 -19.05
CA PHE A 190 -19.26 13.85 -20.06
C PHE A 190 -20.19 13.41 -21.19
N VAL A 191 -20.06 12.20 -21.74
CA VAL A 191 -20.86 11.73 -22.85
C VAL A 191 -22.28 11.32 -22.42
N CYS A 192 -22.36 10.59 -21.28
CA CYS A 192 -23.64 10.20 -20.69
C CYS A 192 -24.22 11.27 -19.75
N ASP A 193 -23.52 12.38 -19.53
CA ASP A 193 -23.93 13.51 -18.69
C ASP A 193 -24.33 13.13 -17.26
N MET A 194 -23.66 12.10 -16.71
CA MET A 194 -23.94 11.61 -15.36
C MET A 194 -23.20 12.40 -14.26
N GLY A 195 -22.28 13.28 -14.65
CA GLY A 195 -21.50 14.08 -13.71
C GLY A 195 -20.77 13.23 -12.65
N ILE A 196 -20.88 13.62 -11.38
CA ILE A 196 -20.21 12.92 -10.25
C ILE A 196 -20.68 11.47 -10.07
N SER A 197 -21.94 11.18 -10.38
CA SER A 197 -22.46 9.80 -10.36
C SER A 197 -21.78 8.92 -11.40
N GLY A 198 -21.44 9.50 -12.55
CA GLY A 198 -20.67 8.82 -13.60
C GLY A 198 -19.25 8.46 -13.15
N ALA A 199 -18.58 9.35 -12.43
CA ALA A 199 -17.26 9.08 -11.83
C ALA A 199 -17.31 7.91 -10.83
N ALA A 200 -18.29 7.92 -9.91
CA ALA A 200 -18.48 6.85 -8.95
C ALA A 200 -18.81 5.51 -9.63
N LEU A 201 -19.70 5.53 -10.62
CA LEU A 201 -20.11 4.32 -11.37
C LEU A 201 -18.92 3.75 -12.17
N ALA A 202 -18.11 4.60 -12.81
CA ALA A 202 -16.90 4.17 -13.50
C ALA A 202 -15.94 3.44 -12.55
N THR A 203 -15.75 3.97 -11.35
CA THR A 203 -14.92 3.35 -10.31
C THR A 203 -15.48 1.99 -9.89
N VAL A 204 -16.76 1.90 -9.57
CA VAL A 204 -17.39 0.65 -9.13
C VAL A 204 -17.37 -0.42 -10.23
N VAL A 205 -17.73 -0.07 -11.44
CA VAL A 205 -17.70 -1.00 -12.60
C VAL A 205 -16.28 -1.52 -12.85
N SER A 206 -15.28 -0.64 -12.83
CA SER A 206 -13.87 -1.02 -12.99
C SER A 206 -13.41 -1.97 -11.88
N GLN A 207 -13.81 -1.73 -10.64
CA GLN A 207 -13.47 -2.60 -9.51
C GLN A 207 -14.17 -3.96 -9.60
N ILE A 208 -15.42 -4.02 -10.06
CA ILE A 208 -16.12 -5.29 -10.32
C ILE A 208 -15.43 -6.07 -11.44
N CYS A 209 -15.05 -5.39 -12.54
CA CYS A 209 -14.30 -6.02 -13.62
C CYS A 209 -12.95 -6.55 -13.15
N SER A 210 -12.22 -5.77 -12.36
CA SER A 210 -10.97 -6.19 -11.71
C SER A 210 -11.18 -7.42 -10.81
N PHE A 211 -12.24 -7.41 -10.00
CA PHE A 211 -12.62 -8.51 -9.14
C PHE A 211 -12.88 -9.82 -9.91
N ILE A 212 -13.70 -9.74 -10.96
CA ILE A 212 -14.02 -10.90 -11.81
C ILE A 212 -12.75 -11.43 -12.49
N LEU A 213 -11.91 -10.53 -12.99
CA LEU A 213 -10.66 -10.91 -13.65
C LEU A 213 -9.68 -11.55 -12.66
N LEU A 214 -9.56 -11.04 -11.44
CA LEU A 214 -8.73 -11.62 -10.38
C LEU A 214 -9.24 -13.00 -9.94
N LEU A 215 -10.57 -13.20 -9.85
CA LEU A 215 -11.15 -14.52 -9.61
C LEU A 215 -10.79 -15.51 -10.73
N TYR A 216 -10.85 -15.06 -11.97
CA TYR A 216 -10.48 -15.87 -13.13
C TYR A 216 -8.97 -16.19 -13.12
N MET A 217 -8.12 -15.21 -12.87
CA MET A 217 -6.67 -15.39 -12.74
C MET A 217 -6.29 -16.28 -11.55
N GLY A 218 -7.02 -16.20 -10.44
CA GLY A 218 -6.85 -17.06 -9.28
C GLY A 218 -7.17 -18.56 -9.54
N ARG A 219 -7.84 -18.87 -10.65
CA ARG A 219 -8.08 -20.27 -11.07
C ARG A 219 -7.01 -20.81 -12.02
N ARG A 220 -6.06 -19.96 -12.43
CA ARG A 220 -4.98 -20.29 -13.38
C ARG A 220 -3.62 -20.25 -12.69
N GLY A 221 -2.59 -20.77 -13.36
CA GLY A 221 -1.20 -20.66 -12.90
C GLY A 221 -0.87 -21.44 -11.62
N GLY A 222 -1.65 -22.47 -11.26
CA GLY A 222 -1.42 -23.24 -10.04
C GLY A 222 -1.81 -22.49 -8.76
N ASN A 223 -2.56 -21.37 -8.86
CA ASN A 223 -3.04 -20.63 -7.72
C ASN A 223 -4.09 -21.41 -6.91
N ILE A 224 -4.15 -21.10 -5.62
CA ILE A 224 -5.17 -21.61 -4.70
C ILE A 224 -6.54 -21.09 -5.13
N ARG A 225 -7.47 -22.02 -5.31
CA ARG A 225 -8.87 -21.67 -5.63
C ARG A 225 -9.65 -21.33 -4.36
N ILE A 226 -10.32 -20.19 -4.35
CA ILE A 226 -11.22 -19.82 -3.27
C ILE A 226 -12.47 -20.73 -3.33
N ARG A 227 -12.76 -21.40 -2.23
CA ARG A 227 -13.92 -22.29 -2.08
C ARG A 227 -14.59 -22.02 -0.73
N TYR A 228 -15.92 -21.90 -0.72
CA TYR A 228 -16.67 -21.72 0.52
C TYR A 228 -16.45 -22.87 1.51
N ARG A 229 -16.29 -24.08 1.02
CA ARG A 229 -16.01 -25.28 1.84
C ARG A 229 -14.72 -25.15 2.67
N ASN A 230 -13.76 -24.36 2.22
CA ASN A 230 -12.49 -24.14 2.90
C ASN A 230 -12.55 -22.96 3.89
N PHE A 231 -13.69 -22.30 4.02
CA PHE A 231 -13.90 -21.24 5.00
C PHE A 231 -13.84 -21.81 6.41
N THR A 232 -12.82 -21.46 7.17
CA THR A 232 -12.52 -22.02 8.49
C THR A 232 -12.19 -20.88 9.45
N PRO A 233 -13.22 -20.23 10.05
CA PRO A 233 -13.03 -19.07 10.94
C PRO A 233 -12.58 -19.50 12.33
N THR A 234 -11.40 -20.09 12.45
CA THR A 234 -10.79 -20.47 13.72
C THR A 234 -10.06 -19.31 14.36
N LEU A 235 -9.98 -19.30 15.70
CA LEU A 235 -9.24 -18.29 16.44
C LEU A 235 -7.76 -18.23 16.02
N ALA A 236 -7.18 -19.38 15.65
CA ALA A 236 -5.80 -19.44 15.15
C ALA A 236 -5.65 -18.65 13.84
N PHE A 237 -6.54 -18.80 12.88
CA PHE A 237 -6.51 -18.07 11.63
C PHE A 237 -6.79 -16.58 11.82
N ILE A 238 -7.73 -16.23 12.71
CA ILE A 238 -8.01 -14.83 13.05
C ILE A 238 -6.77 -14.16 13.65
N LYS A 239 -6.06 -14.82 14.58
CA LYS A 239 -4.81 -14.30 15.15
C LYS A 239 -3.71 -14.11 14.10
N GLU A 240 -3.58 -15.03 13.14
CA GLU A 240 -2.62 -14.90 12.03
C GLU A 240 -2.98 -13.72 11.12
N ILE A 241 -4.26 -13.54 10.78
CA ILE A 241 -4.72 -12.41 9.97
C ILE A 241 -4.47 -11.10 10.70
N ILE A 242 -4.80 -11.00 11.98
CA ILE A 242 -4.55 -9.81 12.79
C ILE A 242 -3.04 -9.52 12.85
N GLY A 243 -2.22 -10.52 13.18
CA GLY A 243 -0.78 -10.33 13.27
C GLY A 243 -0.13 -9.90 11.96
N GLY A 244 -0.52 -10.51 10.84
CA GLY A 244 0.00 -10.17 9.51
C GLY A 244 -0.60 -8.91 8.90
N GLY A 245 -1.83 -8.55 9.27
CA GLY A 245 -2.56 -7.42 8.71
C GLY A 245 -2.37 -6.10 9.46
N THR A 246 -2.22 -6.14 10.79
CA THR A 246 -2.10 -4.94 11.64
C THR A 246 -0.99 -3.98 11.19
N PRO A 247 0.22 -4.41 10.80
CA PRO A 247 1.24 -3.49 10.30
C PRO A 247 0.79 -2.69 9.07
N SER A 248 0.00 -3.30 8.20
CA SER A 248 -0.54 -2.62 7.01
C SER A 248 -1.67 -1.66 7.36
N LEU A 249 -2.53 -2.05 8.28
CA LEU A 249 -3.62 -1.19 8.78
C LEU A 249 -3.07 0.06 9.48
N THR A 250 -2.10 -0.12 10.37
CA THR A 250 -1.47 1.01 11.09
C THR A 250 -0.72 1.94 10.13
N ARG A 251 0.02 1.38 9.17
CA ARG A 251 0.71 2.19 8.15
C ARG A 251 -0.26 3.05 7.36
N GLN A 252 -1.36 2.49 6.88
CA GLN A 252 -2.35 3.21 6.07
C GLN A 252 -3.12 4.25 6.90
N GLY A 253 -3.58 3.86 8.09
CA GLY A 253 -4.33 4.75 8.97
C GLY A 253 -3.49 5.92 9.48
N LEU A 254 -2.27 5.65 9.94
CA LEU A 254 -1.37 6.70 10.42
C LEU A 254 -0.89 7.62 9.31
N ALA A 255 -0.72 7.13 8.07
CA ALA A 255 -0.40 7.97 6.94
C ALA A 255 -1.51 9.01 6.65
N SER A 256 -2.77 8.60 6.78
CA SER A 256 -3.90 9.52 6.63
C SER A 256 -3.93 10.59 7.74
N VAL A 257 -3.74 10.17 8.99
CA VAL A 257 -3.66 11.11 10.14
C VAL A 257 -2.47 12.07 9.99
N ALA A 258 -1.31 11.56 9.60
CA ALA A 258 -0.11 12.38 9.39
C ALA A 258 -0.32 13.44 8.30
N THR A 259 -1.00 13.09 7.21
CA THR A 259 -1.32 14.03 6.13
C THR A 259 -2.25 15.15 6.61
N ILE A 260 -3.27 14.82 7.41
CA ILE A 260 -4.17 15.83 7.99
C ILE A 260 -3.38 16.77 8.91
N LEU A 261 -2.56 16.24 9.81
CA LEU A 261 -1.76 17.05 10.74
C LEU A 261 -0.74 17.92 10.00
N LEU A 262 -0.14 17.40 8.93
CA LEU A 262 0.78 18.15 8.08
C LEU A 262 0.08 19.36 7.44
N ASN A 263 -1.11 19.16 6.89
CA ASN A 263 -1.89 20.22 6.27
C ASN A 263 -2.33 21.28 7.30
N VAL A 264 -2.74 20.85 8.49
CA VAL A 264 -3.10 21.77 9.59
C VAL A 264 -1.88 22.59 10.03
N ALA A 265 -0.73 21.94 10.22
CA ALA A 265 0.50 22.62 10.61
C ALA A 265 1.00 23.59 9.52
N ALA A 266 0.96 23.21 8.24
CA ALA A 266 1.30 24.06 7.11
C ALA A 266 0.34 25.24 6.97
N GLY A 267 -0.95 25.04 7.28
CA GLY A 267 -1.99 26.08 7.22
C GLY A 267 -1.73 27.28 8.12
N ALA A 268 -1.03 27.09 9.24
CA ALA A 268 -0.61 28.18 10.12
C ALA A 268 0.37 29.17 9.44
N TYR A 269 0.99 28.77 8.34
CA TYR A 269 1.97 29.59 7.57
C TYR A 269 1.43 30.05 6.21
N GLY A 270 0.14 29.85 5.96
CA GLY A 270 -0.57 30.31 4.77
C GLY A 270 -0.79 29.25 3.69
N ASP A 271 -1.58 29.65 2.69
CA ASP A 271 -2.01 28.73 1.61
C ASP A 271 -0.86 28.24 0.74
N ALA A 272 0.18 29.07 0.55
CA ALA A 272 1.38 28.68 -0.19
C ALA A 272 2.13 27.52 0.47
N ALA A 273 2.17 27.47 1.81
CA ALA A 273 2.78 26.38 2.55
C ALA A 273 1.97 25.08 2.39
N ILE A 274 0.63 25.14 2.47
CA ILE A 274 -0.23 23.97 2.22
C ILE A 274 -0.02 23.44 0.80
N ALA A 275 -0.03 24.33 -0.18
CA ALA A 275 0.15 23.96 -1.59
C ALA A 275 1.53 23.34 -1.84
N GLY A 276 2.59 23.92 -1.30
CA GLY A 276 3.96 23.40 -1.40
C GLY A 276 4.08 22.00 -0.79
N MET A 277 3.59 21.81 0.43
CA MET A 277 3.62 20.52 1.12
C MET A 277 2.76 19.46 0.42
N SER A 278 1.62 19.85 -0.16
CA SER A 278 0.77 18.94 -0.95
C SER A 278 1.49 18.44 -2.21
N ILE A 279 2.23 19.29 -2.90
CA ILE A 279 3.05 18.90 -4.05
C ILE A 279 4.14 17.91 -3.63
N VAL A 280 4.85 18.21 -2.54
CA VAL A 280 5.88 17.31 -1.98
C VAL A 280 5.29 15.94 -1.65
N THR A 281 4.13 15.89 -1.02
CA THR A 281 3.43 14.64 -0.71
C THR A 281 3.14 13.82 -1.97
N ARG A 282 2.67 14.45 -3.04
CA ARG A 282 2.41 13.78 -4.33
C ARG A 282 3.67 13.20 -4.98
N ILE A 283 4.78 13.98 -4.98
CA ILE A 283 6.08 13.51 -5.49
C ILE A 283 6.55 12.31 -4.67
N SER A 284 6.45 12.41 -3.34
CA SER A 284 6.80 11.33 -2.42
C SER A 284 5.98 10.06 -2.66
N MET A 285 4.69 10.19 -2.98
CA MET A 285 3.83 9.03 -3.31
C MET A 285 4.34 8.25 -4.51
N PHE A 286 4.81 8.93 -5.58
CA PHE A 286 5.37 8.25 -6.76
C PHE A 286 6.66 7.49 -6.44
N ILE A 287 7.59 8.12 -5.72
CA ILE A 287 8.85 7.49 -5.34
C ILE A 287 8.61 6.31 -4.40
N ASN A 288 7.71 6.48 -3.42
CA ASN A 288 7.31 5.41 -2.50
C ASN A 288 6.55 4.29 -3.21
N ALA A 289 5.76 4.56 -4.26
CA ALA A 289 5.08 3.54 -5.04
C ALA A 289 6.07 2.55 -5.66
N PHE A 290 7.20 3.04 -6.19
CA PHE A 290 8.29 2.18 -6.66
C PHE A 290 8.85 1.31 -5.53
N LEU A 291 9.23 1.93 -4.41
CA LEU A 291 9.84 1.23 -3.28
C LEU A 291 8.91 0.19 -2.65
N ILE A 292 7.64 0.55 -2.48
CA ILE A 292 6.61 -0.36 -1.96
C ILE A 292 6.38 -1.51 -2.94
N GLY A 293 6.26 -1.22 -4.24
CA GLY A 293 6.11 -2.25 -5.27
C GLY A 293 7.28 -3.22 -5.31
N PHE A 294 8.50 -2.70 -5.18
CA PHE A 294 9.72 -3.50 -5.11
C PHE A 294 9.74 -4.40 -3.86
N GLY A 295 9.44 -3.84 -2.69
CA GLY A 295 9.37 -4.61 -1.45
C GLY A 295 8.22 -5.63 -1.43
N GLN A 296 7.10 -5.33 -2.06
CA GLN A 296 6.01 -6.28 -2.25
C GLN A 296 6.38 -7.45 -3.16
N GLY A 297 7.29 -7.26 -4.12
CA GLY A 297 7.89 -8.34 -4.91
C GLY A 297 8.80 -9.26 -4.08
N PHE A 298 9.45 -8.72 -3.06
CA PHE A 298 10.27 -9.48 -2.12
C PHE A 298 9.45 -10.36 -1.17
N GLN A 299 8.26 -9.91 -0.74
CA GLN A 299 7.46 -10.61 0.28
C GLN A 299 7.16 -12.08 -0.05
N PRO A 300 6.67 -12.48 -1.25
CA PRO A 300 6.46 -13.88 -1.57
C PRO A 300 7.75 -14.70 -1.52
N VAL A 301 8.87 -14.15 -2.00
CA VAL A 301 10.18 -14.83 -1.93
C VAL A 301 10.61 -15.03 -0.48
N CYS A 302 10.45 -14.01 0.35
CA CYS A 302 10.72 -14.07 1.79
C CYS A 302 9.86 -15.14 2.48
N GLY A 303 8.54 -15.15 2.24
CA GLY A 303 7.60 -16.07 2.86
C GLY A 303 7.85 -17.54 2.50
N PHE A 304 8.01 -17.83 1.21
CA PHE A 304 8.29 -19.18 0.74
C PHE A 304 9.62 -19.73 1.27
N ASN A 305 10.69 -18.94 1.16
CA ASN A 305 12.01 -19.40 1.62
C ASN A 305 12.07 -19.50 3.16
N TYR A 306 11.39 -18.61 3.88
CA TYR A 306 11.27 -18.72 5.34
C TYR A 306 10.47 -19.96 5.75
N GLY A 307 9.34 -20.25 5.09
CA GLY A 307 8.53 -21.43 5.32
C GLY A 307 9.26 -22.73 4.99
N ALA A 308 10.10 -22.72 3.95
CA ALA A 308 10.95 -23.84 3.55
C ALA A 308 12.22 -24.00 4.43
N GLY A 309 12.44 -23.12 5.43
CA GLY A 309 13.64 -23.17 6.27
C GLY A 309 14.93 -22.68 5.56
N LEU A 310 14.82 -22.05 4.40
CA LEU A 310 15.95 -21.55 3.60
C LEU A 310 16.37 -20.13 4.03
N TYR A 311 16.81 -19.99 5.27
CA TYR A 311 17.10 -18.69 5.90
C TYR A 311 18.20 -17.90 5.19
N ALA A 312 19.21 -18.56 4.62
CA ALA A 312 20.24 -17.90 3.82
C ALA A 312 19.66 -17.13 2.63
N ARG A 313 18.68 -17.72 1.93
CA ARG A 313 18.02 -17.09 0.79
C ARG A 313 17.16 -15.89 1.21
N VAL A 314 16.51 -15.96 2.37
CA VAL A 314 15.77 -14.81 2.94
C VAL A 314 16.71 -13.65 3.22
N ARG A 315 17.86 -13.89 3.87
CA ARG A 315 18.88 -12.87 4.15
C ARG A 315 19.48 -12.31 2.86
N GLN A 316 19.78 -13.16 1.89
CA GLN A 316 20.26 -12.73 0.57
C GLN A 316 19.26 -11.79 -0.13
N GLY A 317 17.96 -12.16 -0.10
CA GLY A 317 16.89 -11.34 -0.65
C GLY A 317 16.73 -10.02 0.06
N PHE A 318 16.79 -10.00 1.39
CA PHE A 318 16.77 -8.79 2.19
C PHE A 318 17.88 -7.81 1.78
N TRP A 319 19.14 -8.27 1.77
CA TRP A 319 20.28 -7.42 1.41
C TRP A 319 20.25 -6.97 -0.05
N PHE A 320 19.79 -7.82 -0.96
CA PHE A 320 19.58 -7.42 -2.35
C PHE A 320 18.57 -6.28 -2.46
N CYS A 321 17.42 -6.40 -1.79
CA CYS A 321 16.39 -5.37 -1.81
C CYS A 321 16.84 -4.06 -1.16
N VAL A 322 17.54 -4.14 -0.04
CA VAL A 322 18.09 -2.95 0.62
C VAL A 322 19.11 -2.24 -0.29
N LYS A 323 20.02 -2.98 -0.91
CA LYS A 323 21.03 -2.39 -1.81
C LYS A 323 20.38 -1.74 -3.03
N VAL A 324 19.51 -2.45 -3.74
CA VAL A 324 18.83 -1.93 -4.94
C VAL A 324 17.95 -0.73 -4.59
N GLY A 325 17.15 -0.83 -3.53
CA GLY A 325 16.32 0.26 -3.06
C GLY A 325 17.12 1.47 -2.62
N PHE A 326 18.23 1.27 -1.89
CA PHE A 326 19.14 2.34 -1.48
C PHE A 326 19.73 3.08 -2.68
N PHE A 327 20.29 2.37 -3.66
CA PHE A 327 20.88 2.99 -4.84
C PHE A 327 19.83 3.71 -5.68
N PHE A 328 18.65 3.13 -5.87
CA PHE A 328 17.56 3.80 -6.57
C PHE A 328 17.16 5.10 -5.88
N LEU A 329 16.93 5.07 -4.57
CA LEU A 329 16.55 6.26 -3.80
C LEU A 329 17.68 7.27 -3.69
N LEU A 330 18.94 6.83 -3.69
CA LEU A 330 20.11 7.71 -3.73
C LEU A 330 20.17 8.47 -5.06
N VAL A 331 19.94 7.80 -6.19
CA VAL A 331 19.88 8.46 -7.50
C VAL A 331 18.73 9.46 -7.55
N CYS A 332 17.54 9.08 -7.07
CA CYS A 332 16.41 10.01 -6.95
C CYS A 332 16.74 11.20 -6.03
N ALA A 333 17.43 10.97 -4.92
CA ALA A 333 17.81 12.00 -3.97
C ALA A 333 18.80 12.99 -4.58
N VAL A 334 19.86 12.52 -5.22
CA VAL A 334 20.88 13.36 -5.86
C VAL A 334 20.27 14.19 -6.99
N ALA A 335 19.50 13.55 -7.88
CA ALA A 335 18.81 14.25 -8.97
C ALA A 335 17.79 15.25 -8.42
N GLY A 336 16.98 14.82 -7.44
CA GLY A 336 15.93 15.65 -6.86
C GLY A 336 16.44 16.83 -6.06
N MET A 337 17.59 16.71 -5.39
CA MET A 337 18.22 17.85 -4.71
C MET A 337 18.67 18.96 -5.67
N GLY A 338 19.21 18.57 -6.84
CA GLY A 338 19.63 19.51 -7.88
C GLY A 338 18.44 20.20 -8.56
N TYR A 339 17.39 19.46 -8.83
CA TYR A 339 16.22 19.93 -9.61
C TYR A 339 14.95 20.12 -8.78
N ALA A 340 15.06 20.36 -7.46
CA ALA A 340 13.90 20.46 -6.57
C ALA A 340 12.92 21.57 -6.98
N GLU A 341 13.42 22.73 -7.36
CA GLU A 341 12.60 23.88 -7.78
C GLU A 341 11.90 23.61 -9.11
N GLU A 342 12.60 23.05 -10.09
CA GLU A 342 12.05 22.65 -11.38
C GLU A 342 10.97 21.58 -11.23
N ILE A 343 11.21 20.57 -10.39
CA ILE A 343 10.25 19.51 -10.13
C ILE A 343 8.96 20.07 -9.51
N VAL A 344 9.06 20.93 -8.50
CA VAL A 344 7.89 21.56 -7.88
C VAL A 344 7.19 22.50 -8.86
N SER A 345 7.94 23.24 -9.68
CA SER A 345 7.40 24.17 -10.67
C SER A 345 6.60 23.48 -11.79
N ILE A 346 6.82 22.19 -12.05
CA ILE A 346 5.99 21.41 -12.99
C ILE A 346 4.52 21.40 -12.52
N PHE A 347 4.30 21.33 -11.21
CA PHE A 347 2.96 21.25 -10.63
C PHE A 347 2.32 22.65 -10.43
N ARG A 348 3.13 23.68 -10.18
CA ARG A 348 2.64 25.03 -9.95
C ARG A 348 3.61 26.07 -10.51
N LYS A 349 3.37 26.50 -11.73
CA LYS A 349 4.09 27.61 -12.35
C LYS A 349 3.51 28.95 -11.87
N GLY A 350 4.37 29.90 -11.53
CA GLY A 350 4.00 31.30 -11.30
C GLY A 350 3.70 31.66 -9.84
N ASP A 351 3.91 30.78 -8.87
CA ASP A 351 3.85 31.11 -7.45
C ASP A 351 5.19 30.81 -6.76
N PRO A 352 6.09 31.82 -6.63
CA PRO A 352 7.43 31.63 -6.06
C PRO A 352 7.39 31.11 -4.61
N ALA A 353 6.39 31.50 -3.82
CA ALA A 353 6.26 31.06 -2.43
C ALA A 353 5.97 29.55 -2.33
N VAL A 354 5.09 29.03 -3.19
CA VAL A 354 4.80 27.59 -3.29
C VAL A 354 6.04 26.80 -3.71
N VAL A 355 6.75 27.30 -4.72
CA VAL A 355 7.97 26.65 -5.22
C VAL A 355 9.06 26.66 -4.14
N ALA A 356 9.28 27.77 -3.44
CA ALA A 356 10.28 27.86 -2.39
C ALA A 356 10.02 26.88 -1.24
N THR A 357 8.79 26.87 -0.71
CA THR A 357 8.41 25.93 0.37
C THR A 357 8.48 24.48 -0.08
N GLY A 358 7.92 24.17 -1.23
CA GLY A 358 7.94 22.81 -1.77
C GLY A 358 9.36 22.30 -2.05
N ALA A 359 10.22 23.13 -2.65
CA ALA A 359 11.61 22.77 -2.92
C ALA A 359 12.42 22.56 -1.64
N ALA A 360 12.24 23.42 -0.64
CA ALA A 360 12.89 23.27 0.66
C ALA A 360 12.50 21.96 1.35
N ALA A 361 11.20 21.67 1.45
CA ALA A 361 10.69 20.44 2.04
C ALA A 361 11.15 19.20 1.26
N LEU A 362 11.15 19.26 -0.06
CA LEU A 362 11.59 18.17 -0.92
C LEU A 362 13.09 17.88 -0.74
N ARG A 363 13.93 18.92 -0.64
CA ARG A 363 15.36 18.77 -0.36
C ARG A 363 15.61 18.08 1.00
N TRP A 364 14.87 18.46 2.06
CA TRP A 364 14.96 17.76 3.34
C TRP A 364 14.61 16.30 3.24
N GLN A 365 13.53 15.96 2.54
CA GLN A 365 13.12 14.56 2.34
C GLN A 365 14.13 13.78 1.52
N PHE A 366 14.75 14.36 0.50
CA PHE A 366 15.75 13.68 -0.32
C PHE A 366 16.99 13.27 0.48
N ILE A 367 17.38 14.02 1.52
CA ILE A 367 18.49 13.63 2.41
C ILE A 367 18.22 12.28 3.08
N THR A 368 16.98 12.00 3.46
CA THR A 368 16.62 10.80 4.21
C THR A 368 16.05 9.68 3.35
N TYR A 369 15.70 9.92 2.09
CA TYR A 369 15.12 8.93 1.19
C TYR A 369 15.91 7.62 1.07
N PRO A 370 17.25 7.64 0.93
CA PRO A 370 18.03 6.39 0.87
C PRO A 370 17.82 5.49 2.08
N LEU A 371 17.53 6.07 3.26
CA LEU A 371 17.24 5.32 4.49
C LEU A 371 15.89 4.58 4.40
N GLY A 372 14.98 5.06 3.57
CA GLY A 372 13.67 4.47 3.33
C GLY A 372 13.74 3.04 2.80
N ALA A 373 14.78 2.69 2.06
CA ALA A 373 14.99 1.33 1.58
C ALA A 373 15.11 0.33 2.75
N TRP A 374 15.93 0.66 3.75
CA TRP A 374 16.05 -0.15 4.96
C TRP A 374 14.74 -0.25 5.71
N ILE A 375 14.07 0.87 5.95
CA ILE A 375 12.83 0.94 6.73
C ILE A 375 11.73 0.06 6.09
N VAL A 376 11.49 0.23 4.79
CA VAL A 376 10.40 -0.46 4.08
C VAL A 376 10.68 -1.95 3.93
N VAL A 377 11.88 -2.33 3.50
CA VAL A 377 12.25 -3.74 3.33
C VAL A 377 12.25 -4.47 4.67
N SER A 378 12.74 -3.83 5.74
CA SER A 378 12.70 -4.37 7.10
C SER A 378 11.27 -4.60 7.57
N ASN A 379 10.39 -3.62 7.39
CA ASN A 379 8.98 -3.73 7.77
C ASN A 379 8.30 -4.90 7.06
N MET A 380 8.51 -5.01 5.74
CA MET A 380 7.92 -6.09 4.93
C MET A 380 8.47 -7.47 5.29
N MET A 381 9.77 -7.58 5.58
CA MET A 381 10.36 -8.82 6.07
C MET A 381 9.76 -9.23 7.42
N LEU A 382 9.75 -8.32 8.40
CA LEU A 382 9.22 -8.59 9.74
C LEU A 382 7.75 -9.00 9.71
N GLN A 383 6.95 -8.36 8.85
CA GLN A 383 5.55 -8.72 8.62
C GLN A 383 5.40 -10.13 8.06
N THR A 384 6.24 -10.50 7.09
CA THR A 384 6.17 -11.78 6.38
C THR A 384 6.63 -12.95 7.25
N ILE A 385 7.68 -12.80 8.06
CA ILE A 385 8.26 -13.87 8.88
C ILE A 385 7.61 -14.04 10.26
N ARG A 386 6.41 -13.51 10.45
CA ARG A 386 5.64 -13.65 11.70
C ARG A 386 6.28 -12.98 12.92
N LYS A 387 6.74 -11.73 12.75
CA LYS A 387 7.17 -10.86 13.84
C LYS A 387 6.22 -9.65 13.97
N PRO A 388 4.91 -9.88 14.28
CA PRO A 388 3.87 -8.86 14.12
C PRO A 388 4.11 -7.62 15.00
N VAL A 389 4.55 -7.79 16.23
CA VAL A 389 4.83 -6.68 17.15
C VAL A 389 5.92 -5.76 16.59
N ARG A 390 7.05 -6.35 16.16
CA ARG A 390 8.16 -5.57 15.57
C ARG A 390 7.75 -4.88 14.28
N ALA A 391 6.98 -5.58 13.43
CA ALA A 391 6.45 -5.01 12.18
C ALA A 391 5.49 -3.87 12.45
N THR A 392 4.58 -3.99 13.44
CA THR A 392 3.62 -2.94 13.83
C THR A 392 4.34 -1.73 14.43
N ILE A 393 5.31 -1.94 15.32
CA ILE A 393 6.12 -0.84 15.87
C ILE A 393 6.81 -0.07 14.73
N LEU A 394 7.44 -0.77 13.81
CA LEU A 394 8.16 -0.14 12.71
C LEU A 394 7.22 0.56 11.71
N SER A 395 6.05 -0.04 11.40
CA SER A 395 5.05 0.60 10.54
C SER A 395 4.41 1.83 11.17
N SER A 396 4.26 1.83 12.49
CA SER A 396 3.72 2.97 13.24
C SER A 396 4.74 4.08 13.46
N ALA A 397 6.04 3.74 13.46
CA ALA A 397 7.11 4.68 13.82
C ALA A 397 7.16 5.86 12.85
N ARG A 398 7.15 5.59 11.55
CA ARG A 398 7.38 6.59 10.50
C ARG A 398 6.31 7.67 10.45
N GLN A 399 5.03 7.32 10.55
CA GLN A 399 3.89 8.23 10.38
C GLN A 399 3.14 8.52 11.68
N GLY A 400 3.40 7.76 12.74
CA GLY A 400 2.74 7.90 14.03
C GLY A 400 3.70 8.29 15.13
N LEU A 401 4.48 7.31 15.63
CA LEU A 401 5.28 7.45 16.84
C LEU A 401 6.25 8.64 16.82
N PHE A 402 6.90 8.89 15.68
CA PHE A 402 7.85 10.00 15.54
C PHE A 402 7.24 11.20 14.83
N PHE A 403 6.49 10.99 13.74
CA PHE A 403 5.95 12.10 12.96
C PHE A 403 4.96 12.96 13.76
N ILE A 404 4.01 12.33 14.47
CA ILE A 404 2.97 13.07 15.20
C ILE A 404 3.56 13.98 16.27
N PRO A 405 4.47 13.56 17.16
CA PRO A 405 5.12 14.47 18.08
C PRO A 405 5.94 15.56 17.38
N LEU A 406 6.69 15.18 16.33
CA LEU A 406 7.57 16.12 15.63
C LEU A 406 6.82 17.22 14.90
N ILE A 407 5.61 16.95 14.35
CA ILE A 407 4.82 17.97 13.67
C ILE A 407 4.29 19.06 14.61
N PHE A 408 4.24 18.80 15.92
CA PHE A 408 3.94 19.80 16.94
C PHE A 408 5.20 20.48 17.51
N ILE A 409 6.27 19.71 17.70
CA ILE A 409 7.50 20.18 18.36
C ILE A 409 8.34 21.03 17.39
N LEU A 410 8.64 20.53 16.20
CA LEU A 410 9.53 21.23 15.27
C LEU A 410 9.02 22.58 14.79
N PRO A 411 7.73 22.75 14.43
CA PRO A 411 7.21 24.06 14.06
C PRO A 411 7.22 25.07 15.21
N TYR A 412 7.09 24.61 16.45
CA TYR A 412 7.17 25.47 17.62
C TYR A 412 8.55 26.16 17.74
N PHE A 413 9.64 25.43 17.46
CA PHE A 413 11.00 25.97 17.55
C PHE A 413 11.52 26.57 16.25
N LEU A 414 11.13 26.04 15.09
CA LEU A 414 11.72 26.34 13.79
C LEU A 414 10.74 26.98 12.81
N GLY A 415 9.49 27.19 13.20
CA GLY A 415 8.46 27.75 12.31
C GLY A 415 8.20 26.86 11.11
N LEU A 416 8.05 27.47 9.93
CA LEU A 416 7.78 26.76 8.67
C LEU A 416 8.87 25.72 8.35
N LYS A 417 10.15 26.00 8.64
CA LYS A 417 11.23 25.02 8.46
C LYS A 417 10.99 23.73 9.26
N GLY A 418 10.37 23.84 10.45
CA GLY A 418 9.98 22.67 11.24
C GLY A 418 8.95 21.79 10.54
N VAL A 419 7.99 22.39 9.82
CA VAL A 419 7.02 21.64 8.99
C VAL A 419 7.73 20.95 7.83
N GLU A 420 8.62 21.64 7.13
CA GLU A 420 9.39 21.12 5.99
C GLU A 420 10.29 19.95 6.37
N MET A 421 10.90 19.99 7.57
CA MET A 421 11.86 18.98 8.07
C MET A 421 11.19 17.80 8.77
N CYS A 422 9.94 17.90 9.15
CA CYS A 422 9.25 16.95 10.02
C CYS A 422 9.33 15.50 9.51
N GLN A 423 9.03 15.28 8.22
CA GLN A 423 9.09 13.94 7.63
C GLN A 423 10.52 13.40 7.59
N ALA A 424 11.50 14.23 7.27
CA ALA A 424 12.90 13.83 7.24
C ALA A 424 13.41 13.43 8.63
N ALA A 425 13.07 14.20 9.66
CA ALA A 425 13.41 13.88 11.04
C ALA A 425 12.75 12.57 11.50
N SER A 426 11.48 12.36 11.15
CA SER A 426 10.76 11.12 11.45
C SER A 426 11.39 9.90 10.75
N ASP A 427 11.76 10.03 9.49
CA ASP A 427 12.41 8.96 8.72
C ASP A 427 13.78 8.59 9.33
N MET A 428 14.55 9.57 9.78
CA MET A 428 15.84 9.34 10.44
C MET A 428 15.68 8.57 11.76
N LEU A 429 14.75 9.00 12.62
CA LEU A 429 14.47 8.31 13.89
C LEU A 429 13.94 6.89 13.65
N THR A 430 13.08 6.73 12.65
CA THR A 430 12.56 5.41 12.25
C THR A 430 13.67 4.49 11.75
N PHE A 431 14.63 5.02 11.00
CA PHE A 431 15.80 4.26 10.55
C PHE A 431 16.61 3.72 11.72
N PHE A 432 16.93 4.56 12.70
CA PHE A 432 17.65 4.11 13.90
C PHE A 432 16.87 3.08 14.70
N LEU A 433 15.56 3.21 14.82
CA LEU A 433 14.70 2.19 15.43
C LEU A 433 14.67 0.89 14.63
N ALA A 434 14.68 0.96 13.30
CA ALA A 434 14.63 -0.20 12.42
C ALA A 434 15.89 -1.09 12.52
N ILE A 435 17.06 -0.51 12.80
CA ILE A 435 18.31 -1.25 12.88
C ILE A 435 18.26 -2.38 13.91
N PRO A 436 18.01 -2.13 15.21
CA PRO A 436 18.00 -3.20 16.20
C PRO A 436 16.87 -4.20 16.00
N LEU A 437 15.70 -3.75 15.54
CA LEU A 437 14.56 -4.62 15.27
C LEU A 437 14.87 -5.63 14.17
N THR A 438 15.60 -5.21 13.16
CA THR A 438 15.92 -6.02 11.98
C THR A 438 17.17 -6.86 12.20
N CYS A 439 18.25 -6.28 12.72
CA CYS A 439 19.50 -6.99 12.97
C CYS A 439 19.32 -8.17 13.92
N GLY A 440 18.48 -8.02 14.95
CA GLY A 440 18.16 -9.12 15.87
C GLY A 440 17.50 -10.32 15.17
N VAL A 441 16.65 -10.05 14.17
CA VAL A 441 15.99 -11.13 13.39
C VAL A 441 16.94 -11.75 12.37
N LEU A 442 17.77 -10.94 11.72
CA LEU A 442 18.80 -11.46 10.81
C LEU A 442 19.80 -12.37 11.53
N ALA A 443 20.19 -12.00 12.77
CA ALA A 443 21.04 -12.83 13.63
C ALA A 443 20.33 -14.13 14.05
N GLU A 444 19.04 -14.08 14.41
CA GLU A 444 18.22 -15.26 14.70
C GLU A 444 18.19 -16.24 13.51
N MET A 445 17.97 -15.73 12.30
CA MET A 445 17.98 -16.56 11.08
C MET A 445 19.35 -17.19 10.82
N LYS A 446 20.45 -16.44 11.05
CA LYS A 446 21.82 -16.97 10.91
C LYS A 446 22.09 -18.12 11.90
N ARG A 447 21.61 -17.98 13.12
CA ARG A 447 21.75 -19.03 14.15
C ARG A 447 20.95 -20.28 13.76
N LYS A 448 19.70 -20.16 13.35
CA LYS A 448 18.87 -21.29 12.89
C LYS A 448 19.51 -22.03 11.71
N GLU A 449 20.11 -21.29 10.79
CA GLU A 449 20.83 -21.87 9.65
C GLU A 449 22.05 -22.72 10.14
N ALA A 450 22.82 -22.20 11.09
CA ALA A 450 23.96 -22.91 11.65
C ALA A 450 23.52 -24.20 12.39
N GLU A 451 22.44 -24.15 13.17
CA GLU A 451 21.84 -25.30 13.85
C GLU A 451 21.39 -26.37 12.86
N GLN A 452 20.76 -25.99 11.72
CA GLN A 452 20.37 -26.90 10.67
C GLN A 452 21.56 -27.60 9.97
N LEU A 453 22.67 -26.87 9.77
CA LEU A 453 23.89 -27.44 9.18
C LEU A 453 24.53 -28.46 10.13
N GLN A 454 24.56 -28.20 11.43
CA GLN A 454 25.07 -29.15 12.42
C GLN A 454 24.24 -30.44 12.48
N GLN A 455 22.89 -30.32 12.44
CA GLN A 455 21.98 -31.48 12.42
C GLN A 455 22.10 -32.34 11.16
N ARG A 456 22.56 -31.79 10.05
CA ARG A 456 22.79 -32.57 8.80
C ARG A 456 24.14 -33.27 8.76
N GLN A 457 25.08 -32.86 9.62
CA GLN A 457 26.41 -33.45 9.74
C GLN A 457 26.50 -34.51 10.85
N SER A 458 25.57 -34.50 11.80
CA SER A 458 25.37 -35.54 12.81
C SER A 458 24.48 -36.65 12.29
#